data_7921f42c327ae4279a4f4f1f8d9b6416
#
_entry.id   7921f42c327ae4279a4f4f1f8d9b6416
#
_cell.length_a   1.000
_cell.length_b   1.000
_cell.length_c   1.000
_cell.angle_alpha   90.00
_cell.angle_beta   90.00
_cell.angle_gamma   90.00
#
_symmetry.space_group_name_H-M   'P 1'
#
loop_
_entity.id
_entity.type
_entity.pdbx_description
1 polymer ?
#
loop_
_entity_poly.entity_id
_entity_poly.type
_entity_poly.pdbx_seq_one_letter_code
_entity_poly.pdbx_strand_id
1 'polypeptide(L)'
;MEIRKLETEEKQNTKKLYEEVFSEDSKSFVDYYYEEKLKDNQIYAVEEDGEIQAMLHLNPYELAVNGSKKDVNYIVAVATRESYRKRGYMAGLLKQALNDMYADGETFTFLMPASESIYLPFDFRTVCEQNRSYYDPEEETEEGVVITDAVNADAEEMAAYMEAQLTQSYQVYAKRSTAYYERLIKEYASDGGILKIYKKDGKITDIKIAAEAEEVDGGKPKI
;
A
#
# COMPACT_ATOMS: atom_id res chain seq x y z
N MET A 1 21.02 -9.68 18.31
CA MET A 1 20.04 -9.28 17.26
C MET A 1 20.73 -8.25 16.40
N GLU A 2 21.05 -8.60 15.19
CA GLU A 2 21.57 -7.69 14.17
C GLU A 2 20.42 -7.32 13.25
N ILE A 3 20.20 -6.02 13.05
CA ILE A 3 19.21 -5.48 12.13
C ILE A 3 19.97 -4.86 10.98
N ARG A 4 19.62 -5.19 9.77
CA ARG A 4 20.24 -4.63 8.59
C ARG A 4 19.22 -4.24 7.53
N LYS A 5 19.53 -3.21 6.78
CA LYS A 5 18.84 -2.85 5.55
C LYS A 5 19.35 -3.78 4.45
N LEU A 6 18.44 -4.41 3.72
CA LEU A 6 18.80 -5.36 2.68
C LEU A 6 19.23 -4.64 1.39
N GLU A 7 20.24 -5.19 0.74
CA GLU A 7 20.60 -4.80 -0.62
C GLU A 7 19.53 -5.29 -1.61
N THR A 8 19.53 -4.71 -2.82
CA THR A 8 18.49 -4.98 -3.82
C THR A 8 18.36 -6.47 -4.14
N GLU A 9 19.49 -7.16 -4.27
CA GLU A 9 19.56 -8.59 -4.62
C GLU A 9 19.07 -9.50 -3.49
N GLU A 10 19.09 -9.00 -2.25
CA GLU A 10 18.70 -9.75 -1.06
C GLU A 10 17.21 -9.66 -0.74
N LYS A 11 16.51 -8.63 -1.27
CA LYS A 11 15.10 -8.37 -0.95
C LYS A 11 14.19 -9.57 -1.23
N GLN A 12 14.49 -10.35 -2.27
CA GLN A 12 13.75 -11.58 -2.59
C GLN A 12 13.80 -12.63 -1.49
N ASN A 13 14.80 -12.62 -0.61
CA ASN A 13 14.94 -13.57 0.48
C ASN A 13 13.83 -13.41 1.54
N THR A 14 13.12 -12.27 1.55
CA THR A 14 12.00 -12.02 2.45
C THR A 14 10.72 -12.74 2.03
N LYS A 15 10.62 -13.19 0.76
CA LYS A 15 9.38 -13.75 0.19
C LYS A 15 8.84 -14.92 0.99
N LYS A 16 9.72 -15.84 1.43
CA LYS A 16 9.32 -17.00 2.24
C LYS A 16 8.61 -16.57 3.53
N LEU A 17 9.16 -15.58 4.24
CA LEU A 17 8.55 -15.05 5.47
C LEU A 17 7.24 -14.30 5.18
N TYR A 18 7.19 -13.59 4.05
CA TYR A 18 5.97 -12.92 3.61
C TYR A 18 4.82 -13.91 3.43
N GLU A 19 5.03 -14.94 2.61
CA GLU A 19 4.04 -16.00 2.33
C GLU A 19 3.62 -16.77 3.59
N GLU A 20 4.54 -16.95 4.54
CA GLU A 20 4.26 -17.62 5.83
C GLU A 20 3.35 -16.78 6.73
N VAL A 21 3.55 -15.45 6.77
CA VAL A 21 2.86 -14.56 7.74
C VAL A 21 1.59 -13.95 7.14
N PHE A 22 1.59 -13.67 5.84
CA PHE A 22 0.45 -13.09 5.09
C PHE A 22 -0.17 -14.16 4.18
N SER A 23 -0.55 -15.29 4.78
CA SER A 23 -1.06 -16.45 4.06
C SER A 23 -2.43 -16.24 3.41
N GLU A 24 -3.12 -15.16 3.77
CA GLU A 24 -4.36 -14.71 3.13
C GLU A 24 -4.15 -14.00 1.78
N ASP A 25 -2.93 -13.52 1.50
CA ASP A 25 -2.62 -12.88 0.23
C ASP A 25 -2.52 -13.95 -0.87
N SER A 26 -3.13 -13.70 -2.02
CA SER A 26 -3.06 -14.61 -3.15
C SER A 26 -1.62 -14.74 -3.68
N LYS A 27 -1.31 -15.91 -4.25
CA LYS A 27 0.01 -16.11 -4.86
C LYS A 27 0.30 -15.06 -5.94
N SER A 28 -0.69 -14.70 -6.74
CA SER A 28 -0.55 -13.71 -7.81
C SER A 28 -0.29 -12.31 -7.27
N PHE A 29 -0.94 -11.93 -6.15
CA PHE A 29 -0.63 -10.67 -5.47
C PHE A 29 0.79 -10.67 -4.90
N VAL A 30 1.23 -11.75 -4.25
CA VAL A 30 2.60 -11.86 -3.73
C VAL A 30 3.62 -11.77 -4.86
N ASP A 31 3.38 -12.46 -5.98
CA ASP A 31 4.27 -12.38 -7.15
C ASP A 31 4.33 -10.95 -7.70
N TYR A 32 3.19 -10.25 -7.84
CA TYR A 32 3.13 -8.83 -8.19
C TYR A 32 3.93 -7.96 -7.22
N TYR A 33 3.71 -8.15 -5.89
CA TYR A 33 4.38 -7.34 -4.87
C TYR A 33 5.91 -7.47 -4.99
N TYR A 34 6.40 -8.69 -5.14
CA TYR A 34 7.83 -8.98 -5.26
C TYR A 34 8.43 -8.60 -6.62
N GLU A 35 7.62 -8.46 -7.67
CA GLU A 35 8.05 -7.98 -8.99
C GLU A 35 8.03 -6.44 -9.08
N GLU A 36 6.98 -5.79 -8.55
CA GLU A 36 6.74 -4.37 -8.78
C GLU A 36 7.14 -3.47 -7.58
N LYS A 37 6.83 -3.87 -6.34
CA LYS A 37 7.11 -3.03 -5.17
C LYS A 37 8.58 -3.10 -4.72
N LEU A 38 9.26 -4.22 -4.96
CA LEU A 38 10.68 -4.35 -4.63
C LEU A 38 11.60 -3.45 -5.46
N LYS A 39 11.14 -2.92 -6.58
CA LYS A 39 11.94 -2.04 -7.45
C LYS A 39 12.41 -0.78 -6.75
N ASP A 40 11.59 -0.23 -5.86
CA ASP A 40 11.84 1.07 -5.22
C ASP A 40 11.66 1.09 -3.69
N ASN A 41 11.24 -0.01 -3.07
CA ASN A 41 11.10 -0.10 -1.63
C ASN A 41 12.45 -0.28 -0.92
N GLN A 42 12.44 -0.11 0.40
CA GLN A 42 13.54 -0.47 1.30
C GLN A 42 13.05 -1.58 2.24
N ILE A 43 13.93 -2.50 2.59
CA ILE A 43 13.58 -3.59 3.51
C ILE A 43 14.60 -3.66 4.63
N TYR A 44 14.12 -3.69 5.86
CA TYR A 44 14.90 -4.01 7.05
C TYR A 44 14.59 -5.42 7.50
N ALA A 45 15.61 -6.17 7.88
CA ALA A 45 15.47 -7.55 8.27
C ALA A 45 16.33 -7.92 9.50
N VAL A 46 15.86 -8.94 10.22
CA VAL A 46 16.63 -9.69 11.20
C VAL A 46 16.86 -11.07 10.64
N GLU A 47 18.13 -11.43 10.48
CA GLU A 47 18.56 -12.76 10.08
C GLU A 47 19.07 -13.53 11.30
N GLU A 48 18.62 -14.77 11.50
CA GLU A 48 19.06 -15.68 12.53
C GLU A 48 18.92 -17.12 12.00
N ASP A 49 19.86 -17.97 12.31
CA ASP A 49 19.91 -19.36 11.83
C ASP A 49 19.94 -19.49 10.29
N GLY A 50 20.51 -18.48 9.61
CA GLY A 50 20.65 -18.47 8.14
C GLY A 50 19.35 -18.17 7.38
N GLU A 51 18.31 -17.69 8.06
CA GLU A 51 17.03 -17.29 7.47
C GLU A 51 16.56 -15.95 8.03
N ILE A 52 15.74 -15.23 7.25
CA ILE A 52 15.08 -14.01 7.72
C ILE A 52 13.95 -14.42 8.67
N GLN A 53 14.03 -13.93 9.91
CA GLN A 53 13.08 -14.23 10.98
C GLN A 53 12.11 -13.07 11.27
N ALA A 54 12.50 -11.84 10.89
CA ALA A 54 11.63 -10.69 10.95
C ALA A 54 11.99 -9.70 9.85
N MET A 55 10.99 -8.96 9.38
CA MET A 55 11.14 -7.95 8.33
C MET A 55 10.20 -6.75 8.54
N LEU A 56 10.55 -5.64 7.91
CA LEU A 56 9.77 -4.44 7.78
C LEU A 56 10.07 -3.82 6.41
N HIS A 57 9.04 -3.54 5.61
CA HIS A 57 9.18 -2.90 4.32
C HIS A 57 8.81 -1.42 4.41
N LEU A 58 9.50 -0.59 3.66
CA LEU A 58 9.24 0.82 3.47
C LEU A 58 8.95 1.07 1.99
N ASN A 59 7.70 1.38 1.66
CA ASN A 59 7.31 1.75 0.30
C ASN A 59 7.32 3.28 0.16
N PRO A 60 7.99 3.85 -0.86
CA PRO A 60 8.04 5.30 -1.05
C PRO A 60 6.69 5.85 -1.49
N TYR A 61 6.32 6.99 -0.90
CA TYR A 61 5.13 7.76 -1.26
C TYR A 61 5.46 9.24 -1.40
N GLU A 62 4.83 9.88 -2.37
CA GLU A 62 4.78 11.32 -2.47
C GLU A 62 3.45 11.81 -1.90
N LEU A 63 3.52 12.64 -0.85
CA LEU A 63 2.33 13.27 -0.26
C LEU A 63 2.30 14.76 -0.60
N ALA A 64 1.11 15.28 -0.85
CA ALA A 64 0.84 16.70 -0.72
C ALA A 64 0.45 17.00 0.73
N VAL A 65 1.10 17.98 1.34
CA VAL A 65 0.85 18.41 2.72
C VAL A 65 0.72 19.93 2.72
N ASN A 66 -0.49 20.46 2.86
CA ASN A 66 -0.78 21.89 2.76
C ASN A 66 -0.17 22.55 1.50
N GLY A 67 -0.30 21.88 0.35
CA GLY A 67 0.24 22.32 -0.93
C GLY A 67 1.74 22.10 -1.13
N SER A 68 2.46 21.59 -0.14
CA SER A 68 3.89 21.26 -0.25
C SER A 68 4.07 19.76 -0.50
N LYS A 69 5.02 19.42 -1.37
CA LYS A 69 5.44 18.03 -1.60
C LYS A 69 6.25 17.50 -0.41
N LYS A 70 5.95 16.28 0.00
CA LYS A 70 6.73 15.50 0.97
C LYS A 70 6.96 14.10 0.42
N ASP A 71 8.22 13.72 0.31
CA ASP A 71 8.60 12.33 0.06
C ASP A 71 8.71 11.64 1.43
N VAL A 72 7.97 10.56 1.60
CA VAL A 72 7.86 9.80 2.86
C VAL A 72 7.80 8.32 2.56
N ASN A 73 8.09 7.51 3.55
CA ASN A 73 7.97 6.06 3.44
C ASN A 73 6.70 5.57 4.16
N TYR A 74 5.96 4.68 3.52
CA TYR A 74 4.86 3.93 4.08
C TYR A 74 5.39 2.62 4.67
N ILE A 75 5.16 2.38 5.96
CA ILE A 75 5.56 1.15 6.63
C ILE A 75 4.53 0.07 6.33
N VAL A 76 5.00 -1.05 5.78
CA VAL A 76 4.16 -2.18 5.37
C VAL A 76 4.90 -3.50 5.58
N ALA A 77 4.21 -4.63 5.47
CA ALA A 77 4.76 -5.98 5.59
C ALA A 77 5.65 -6.18 6.84
N VAL A 78 5.18 -5.66 7.99
CA VAL A 78 5.87 -5.85 9.26
C VAL A 78 5.56 -7.25 9.77
N ALA A 79 6.53 -8.15 9.68
CA ALA A 79 6.37 -9.55 10.01
C ALA A 79 7.46 -10.06 10.95
N THR A 80 7.07 -11.02 11.79
CA THR A 80 7.99 -11.82 12.60
C THR A 80 7.48 -13.24 12.63
N ARG A 81 8.35 -14.18 12.23
CA ARG A 81 8.05 -15.62 12.28
C ARG A 81 7.56 -16.02 13.68
N GLU A 82 6.55 -16.85 13.76
CA GLU A 82 5.86 -17.15 15.02
C GLU A 82 6.79 -17.60 16.14
N SER A 83 7.70 -18.51 15.85
CA SER A 83 8.70 -19.05 16.81
C SER A 83 9.70 -18.00 17.32
N TYR A 84 9.79 -16.85 16.65
CA TYR A 84 10.68 -15.72 16.99
C TYR A 84 9.95 -14.50 17.55
N ARG A 85 8.62 -14.57 17.70
CA ARG A 85 7.83 -13.50 18.34
C ARG A 85 8.21 -13.30 19.81
N LYS A 86 7.88 -12.13 20.34
CA LYS A 86 8.17 -11.70 21.74
C LYS A 86 9.66 -11.60 22.08
N ARG A 87 10.56 -11.59 21.10
CA ARG A 87 12.00 -11.37 21.26
C ARG A 87 12.44 -9.92 20.99
N GLY A 88 11.50 -9.01 20.71
CA GLY A 88 11.78 -7.59 20.45
C GLY A 88 12.17 -7.27 19.00
N TYR A 89 12.10 -8.21 18.06
CA TYR A 89 12.54 -7.99 16.68
C TYR A 89 11.75 -6.90 15.98
N MET A 90 10.40 -6.95 16.03
CA MET A 90 9.56 -5.90 15.47
C MET A 90 9.92 -4.52 16.04
N ALA A 91 10.06 -4.42 17.35
CA ALA A 91 10.41 -3.15 18.01
C ALA A 91 11.78 -2.63 17.56
N GLY A 92 12.76 -3.54 17.40
CA GLY A 92 14.08 -3.19 16.89
C GLY A 92 14.02 -2.69 15.44
N LEU A 93 13.35 -3.43 14.54
CA LEU A 93 13.17 -3.05 13.14
C LEU A 93 12.51 -1.68 13.02
N LEU A 94 11.41 -1.48 13.75
CA LEU A 94 10.67 -0.21 13.69
C LEU A 94 11.53 0.97 14.19
N LYS A 95 12.27 0.80 15.29
CA LYS A 95 13.17 1.84 15.81
C LYS A 95 14.30 2.15 14.83
N GLN A 96 14.92 1.13 14.22
CA GLN A 96 15.97 1.35 13.24
C GLN A 96 15.43 2.10 12.02
N ALA A 97 14.31 1.65 11.45
CA ALA A 97 13.70 2.31 10.30
C ALA A 97 13.32 3.77 10.61
N LEU A 98 12.71 4.04 11.77
CA LEU A 98 12.37 5.41 12.19
C LEU A 98 13.61 6.30 12.37
N ASN A 99 14.69 5.78 12.93
CA ASN A 99 15.94 6.53 13.09
C ASN A 99 16.58 6.86 11.75
N ASP A 100 16.58 5.91 10.81
CA ASP A 100 17.16 6.12 9.49
C ASP A 100 16.32 7.12 8.68
N MET A 101 14.99 6.99 8.68
CA MET A 101 14.09 7.98 8.07
C MET A 101 14.28 9.38 8.65
N TYR A 102 14.45 9.49 9.98
CA TYR A 102 14.75 10.77 10.62
C TYR A 102 16.10 11.34 10.19
N ALA A 103 17.13 10.50 10.10
CA ALA A 103 18.47 10.91 9.64
C ALA A 103 18.46 11.35 8.17
N ASP A 104 17.60 10.74 7.34
CA ASP A 104 17.38 11.11 5.94
C ASP A 104 16.50 12.36 5.77
N GLY A 105 16.01 12.94 6.88
CA GLY A 105 15.21 14.17 6.90
C GLY A 105 13.73 13.99 6.65
N GLU A 106 13.22 12.75 6.73
CA GLU A 106 11.78 12.51 6.67
C GLU A 106 11.10 13.10 7.92
N THR A 107 10.04 13.84 7.70
CA THR A 107 9.35 14.55 8.78
C THR A 107 8.33 13.71 9.52
N PHE A 108 7.81 12.68 8.89
CA PHE A 108 6.88 11.69 9.44
C PHE A 108 6.81 10.46 8.52
N THR A 109 6.24 9.41 9.05
CA THR A 109 5.86 8.20 8.30
C THR A 109 4.43 7.81 8.63
N PHE A 110 3.87 6.87 7.90
CA PHE A 110 2.50 6.39 8.14
C PHE A 110 2.39 4.90 7.84
N LEU A 111 1.33 4.29 8.35
CA LEU A 111 1.00 2.88 8.12
C LEU A 111 -0.50 2.65 8.28
N MET A 112 -0.98 1.51 7.80
CA MET A 112 -2.29 0.96 8.16
C MET A 112 -2.08 -0.21 9.13
N PRO A 113 -2.49 -0.07 10.40
CA PRO A 113 -2.22 -1.08 11.40
C PRO A 113 -3.20 -2.26 11.32
N ALA A 114 -2.71 -3.49 11.48
CA ALA A 114 -3.57 -4.64 11.79
C ALA A 114 -4.29 -4.46 13.14
N SER A 115 -3.61 -3.80 14.10
CA SER A 115 -4.17 -3.33 15.37
C SER A 115 -3.43 -2.09 15.84
N GLU A 116 -4.14 -1.03 16.19
CA GLU A 116 -3.57 0.23 16.70
C GLU A 116 -2.66 0.02 17.91
N SER A 117 -3.05 -0.88 18.82
CA SER A 117 -2.32 -1.17 20.05
C SER A 117 -0.88 -1.61 19.84
N ILE A 118 -0.56 -2.15 18.66
CA ILE A 118 0.80 -2.59 18.31
C ILE A 118 1.73 -1.39 18.12
N TYR A 119 1.21 -0.28 17.58
CA TYR A 119 2.01 0.89 17.15
C TYR A 119 1.93 2.07 18.11
N LEU A 120 0.94 2.10 19.02
CA LEU A 120 0.84 3.13 20.08
C LEU A 120 2.13 3.31 20.91
N PRO A 121 2.89 2.23 21.29
CA PRO A 121 4.15 2.37 22.02
C PRO A 121 5.27 3.08 21.24
N PHE A 122 5.11 3.26 19.94
CA PHE A 122 6.06 3.94 19.04
C PHE A 122 5.54 5.32 18.60
N ASP A 123 4.60 5.89 19.36
CA ASP A 123 3.99 7.21 19.13
C ASP A 123 3.15 7.36 17.84
N PHE A 124 2.77 6.24 17.20
CA PHE A 124 1.77 6.30 16.14
C PHE A 124 0.39 6.65 16.71
N ARG A 125 -0.35 7.43 15.96
CA ARG A 125 -1.74 7.83 16.28
C ARG A 125 -2.60 7.73 15.03
N THR A 126 -3.84 7.31 15.21
CA THR A 126 -4.83 7.31 14.13
C THR A 126 -5.15 8.76 13.76
N VAL A 127 -4.98 9.08 12.49
CA VAL A 127 -5.20 10.44 11.94
C VAL A 127 -6.40 10.50 11.00
N CYS A 128 -6.75 9.40 10.36
CA CYS A 128 -7.91 9.29 9.48
C CYS A 128 -8.32 7.83 9.29
N GLU A 129 -9.55 7.64 8.82
CA GLU A 129 -10.01 6.38 8.27
C GLU A 129 -9.88 6.40 6.76
N GLN A 130 -9.60 5.26 6.14
CA GLN A 130 -9.53 5.15 4.70
C GLN A 130 -10.91 4.89 4.13
N ASN A 131 -11.40 5.82 3.30
CA ASN A 131 -12.61 5.61 2.52
C ASN A 131 -12.24 5.04 1.15
N ARG A 132 -13.03 4.08 0.67
CA ARG A 132 -12.88 3.48 -0.66
C ARG A 132 -14.22 3.47 -1.37
N SER A 133 -14.21 3.73 -2.67
CA SER A 133 -15.37 3.61 -3.55
C SER A 133 -15.30 2.29 -4.28
N TYR A 134 -16.34 1.47 -4.13
CA TYR A 134 -16.48 0.20 -4.81
C TYR A 134 -17.47 0.30 -5.95
N TYR A 135 -17.22 -0.45 -7.01
CA TYR A 135 -18.17 -0.65 -8.10
C TYR A 135 -19.36 -1.48 -7.60
N ASP A 136 -20.53 -0.98 -7.87
CA ASP A 136 -21.79 -1.71 -7.65
C ASP A 136 -22.46 -1.90 -9.03
N PRO A 137 -22.61 -3.14 -9.52
CA PRO A 137 -23.23 -3.40 -10.81
C PRO A 137 -24.71 -3.04 -10.85
N GLU A 138 -25.37 -2.92 -9.70
CA GLU A 138 -26.78 -2.54 -9.57
C GLU A 138 -26.97 -1.01 -9.35
N GLU A 139 -25.87 -0.25 -9.23
CA GLU A 139 -25.94 1.20 -9.04
C GLU A 139 -26.54 1.89 -10.25
N GLU A 140 -27.62 2.66 -10.00
CA GLU A 140 -28.19 3.52 -11.04
C GLU A 140 -27.17 4.60 -11.43
N THR A 141 -26.79 4.64 -12.70
CA THR A 141 -25.92 5.67 -13.24
C THR A 141 -26.72 6.74 -13.94
N GLU A 142 -26.22 7.97 -13.94
CA GLU A 142 -26.82 9.06 -14.70
C GLU A 142 -26.85 8.72 -16.20
N GLU A 143 -27.85 9.25 -16.91
CA GLU A 143 -27.94 9.10 -18.36
C GLU A 143 -26.71 9.65 -19.07
N GLY A 144 -26.17 8.88 -20.01
CA GLY A 144 -24.98 9.23 -20.75
C GLY A 144 -23.64 8.88 -20.09
N VAL A 145 -23.66 8.25 -18.89
CA VAL A 145 -22.44 7.71 -18.27
C VAL A 145 -22.08 6.37 -18.91
N VAL A 146 -20.82 6.24 -19.33
CA VAL A 146 -20.22 4.99 -19.83
C VAL A 146 -19.21 4.49 -18.81
N ILE A 147 -19.31 3.20 -18.45
CA ILE A 147 -18.39 2.55 -17.54
C ILE A 147 -17.46 1.63 -18.32
N THR A 148 -16.16 1.77 -18.14
CA THR A 148 -15.14 0.94 -18.79
C THR A 148 -14.12 0.43 -17.78
N ASP A 149 -13.45 -0.67 -18.14
CA ASP A 149 -12.29 -1.14 -17.38
C ASP A 149 -11.08 -0.25 -17.65
N ALA A 150 -10.37 0.13 -16.61
CA ALA A 150 -9.16 0.94 -16.74
C ALA A 150 -8.02 0.12 -17.38
N VAL A 151 -7.31 0.74 -18.30
CA VAL A 151 -6.09 0.21 -18.90
C VAL A 151 -4.95 1.22 -18.72
N ASN A 152 -3.70 0.81 -18.93
CA ASN A 152 -2.54 1.70 -18.75
C ASN A 152 -2.64 3.01 -19.56
N ALA A 153 -3.32 3.00 -20.71
CA ALA A 153 -3.54 4.20 -21.49
C ALA A 153 -4.41 5.26 -20.79
N ASP A 154 -5.23 4.86 -19.82
CA ASP A 154 -6.09 5.76 -19.05
C ASP A 154 -5.36 6.41 -17.85
N ALA A 155 -4.17 5.91 -17.48
CA ALA A 155 -3.48 6.27 -16.23
C ALA A 155 -3.20 7.79 -16.12
N GLU A 156 -2.87 8.47 -17.20
CA GLU A 156 -2.64 9.92 -17.21
C GLU A 156 -3.93 10.71 -16.95
N GLU A 157 -5.04 10.33 -17.60
CA GLU A 157 -6.35 10.96 -17.39
C GLU A 157 -6.87 10.69 -15.97
N MET A 158 -6.68 9.47 -15.45
CA MET A 158 -7.01 9.10 -14.08
C MET A 158 -6.22 9.93 -13.06
N ALA A 159 -4.92 10.11 -13.29
CA ALA A 159 -4.07 10.93 -12.43
C ALA A 159 -4.52 12.39 -12.40
N ALA A 160 -4.81 12.98 -13.56
CA ALA A 160 -5.27 14.36 -13.66
C ALA A 160 -6.63 14.56 -12.99
N TYR A 161 -7.59 13.64 -13.21
CA TYR A 161 -8.88 13.65 -12.54
C TYR A 161 -8.76 13.62 -11.04
N MET A 162 -7.99 12.66 -10.52
CA MET A 162 -7.86 12.48 -9.07
C MET A 162 -7.09 13.63 -8.41
N GLU A 163 -6.06 14.18 -9.04
CA GLU A 163 -5.36 15.36 -8.51
C GLU A 163 -6.31 16.55 -8.35
N ALA A 164 -7.20 16.77 -9.32
CA ALA A 164 -8.21 17.83 -9.25
C ALA A 164 -9.18 17.61 -8.08
N GLN A 165 -9.62 16.37 -7.83
CA GLN A 165 -10.53 16.04 -6.72
C GLN A 165 -9.83 16.18 -5.36
N LEU A 166 -8.63 15.60 -5.22
CA LEU A 166 -7.91 15.58 -3.96
C LEU A 166 -7.45 16.97 -3.53
N THR A 167 -6.98 17.80 -4.45
CA THR A 167 -6.55 19.18 -4.16
C THR A 167 -7.70 20.05 -3.64
N GLN A 168 -8.92 19.80 -4.08
CA GLN A 168 -10.09 20.54 -3.61
C GLN A 168 -10.61 20.05 -2.25
N SER A 169 -10.44 18.77 -1.97
CA SER A 169 -11.08 18.09 -0.84
C SER A 169 -10.19 17.90 0.38
N TYR A 170 -8.86 17.83 0.18
CA TYR A 170 -7.94 17.44 1.24
C TYR A 170 -6.71 18.35 1.33
N GLN A 171 -6.26 18.58 2.56
CA GLN A 171 -5.01 19.29 2.86
C GLN A 171 -3.80 18.35 2.87
N VAL A 172 -4.05 17.05 3.13
CA VAL A 172 -3.03 15.99 3.13
C VAL A 172 -3.56 14.81 2.33
N TYR A 173 -2.83 14.40 1.29
CA TYR A 173 -3.20 13.26 0.46
C TYR A 173 -1.98 12.67 -0.26
N ALA A 174 -2.04 11.38 -0.57
CA ALA A 174 -1.05 10.73 -1.44
C ALA A 174 -1.27 11.18 -2.89
N LYS A 175 -0.22 11.69 -3.52
CA LYS A 175 -0.25 12.06 -4.93
C LYS A 175 -0.34 10.81 -5.79
N ARG A 176 -1.29 10.83 -6.71
CA ARG A 176 -1.60 9.72 -7.60
C ARG A 176 -1.12 10.03 -9.02
N SER A 177 0.18 9.81 -9.25
CA SER A 177 0.79 10.04 -10.58
C SER A 177 0.32 9.02 -11.62
N THR A 178 0.67 9.24 -12.89
CA THR A 178 0.49 8.25 -13.96
C THR A 178 1.12 6.91 -13.59
N ALA A 179 2.37 6.90 -13.11
CA ALA A 179 3.05 5.69 -12.67
C ALA A 179 2.36 5.01 -11.46
N TYR A 180 1.74 5.78 -10.56
CA TYR A 180 0.91 5.23 -9.49
C TYR A 180 -0.27 4.44 -10.05
N TYR A 181 -1.01 4.98 -11.04
CA TYR A 181 -2.15 4.28 -11.64
C TYR A 181 -1.75 3.09 -12.49
N GLU A 182 -0.66 3.17 -13.26
CA GLU A 182 -0.11 2.02 -13.98
C GLU A 182 0.21 0.85 -13.04
N ARG A 183 0.78 1.15 -11.87
CA ARG A 183 1.08 0.16 -10.83
C ARG A 183 -0.20 -0.33 -10.15
N LEU A 184 -1.15 0.55 -9.87
CA LEU A 184 -2.42 0.22 -9.21
C LEU A 184 -3.30 -0.69 -10.09
N ILE A 185 -3.35 -0.47 -11.41
CA ILE A 185 -4.03 -1.34 -12.36
C ILE A 185 -3.46 -2.77 -12.30
N LYS A 186 -2.14 -2.91 -12.26
CA LYS A 186 -1.49 -4.21 -12.12
C LYS A 186 -1.77 -4.86 -10.75
N GLU A 187 -1.79 -4.05 -9.69
CA GLU A 187 -2.06 -4.49 -8.32
C GLU A 187 -3.44 -5.12 -8.21
N TYR A 188 -4.48 -4.43 -8.66
CA TYR A 188 -5.83 -4.99 -8.65
C TYR A 188 -5.96 -6.19 -9.57
N ALA A 189 -5.40 -6.14 -10.78
CA ALA A 189 -5.43 -7.27 -11.72
C ALA A 189 -4.74 -8.53 -11.15
N SER A 190 -3.71 -8.37 -10.31
CA SER A 190 -3.03 -9.49 -9.68
C SER A 190 -3.89 -10.23 -8.65
N ASP A 191 -4.89 -9.57 -8.12
CA ASP A 191 -5.80 -10.12 -7.09
C ASP A 191 -7.24 -10.29 -7.61
N GLY A 192 -7.40 -10.38 -8.94
CA GLY A 192 -8.70 -10.61 -9.60
C GLY A 192 -9.60 -9.37 -9.65
N GLY A 193 -9.12 -8.23 -9.18
CA GLY A 193 -9.86 -6.97 -9.20
C GLY A 193 -9.62 -6.14 -10.46
N ILE A 194 -10.48 -5.16 -10.69
CA ILE A 194 -10.40 -4.23 -11.82
C ILE A 194 -10.76 -2.82 -11.33
N LEU A 195 -10.08 -1.80 -11.85
CA LEU A 195 -10.54 -0.42 -11.70
C LEU A 195 -11.57 -0.10 -12.78
N LYS A 196 -12.71 0.43 -12.39
CA LYS A 196 -13.77 0.92 -13.28
C LYS A 196 -13.69 2.44 -13.41
N ILE A 197 -13.74 2.92 -14.64
CA ILE A 197 -13.76 4.35 -14.96
C ILE A 197 -15.15 4.72 -15.45
N TYR A 198 -15.74 5.71 -14.81
CA TYR A 198 -17.01 6.32 -15.22
C TYR A 198 -16.72 7.55 -16.08
N LYS A 199 -17.23 7.59 -17.29
CA LYS A 199 -17.05 8.73 -18.20
C LYS A 199 -18.40 9.29 -18.66
N LYS A 200 -18.52 10.63 -18.59
CA LYS A 200 -19.64 11.38 -19.17
C LYS A 200 -19.09 12.43 -20.15
N ASP A 201 -19.62 12.48 -21.36
CA ASP A 201 -19.13 13.35 -22.42
C ASP A 201 -17.61 13.23 -22.67
N GLY A 202 -17.09 12.00 -22.56
CA GLY A 202 -15.68 11.66 -22.78
C GLY A 202 -14.73 12.06 -21.63
N LYS A 203 -15.22 12.54 -20.49
CA LYS A 203 -14.42 12.94 -19.33
C LYS A 203 -14.69 12.01 -18.15
N ILE A 204 -13.65 11.69 -17.38
CA ILE A 204 -13.78 10.91 -16.14
C ILE A 204 -14.61 11.69 -15.12
N THR A 205 -15.61 11.02 -14.56
CA THR A 205 -16.48 11.54 -13.49
C THR A 205 -16.31 10.76 -12.18
N ASP A 206 -15.86 9.48 -12.25
CA ASP A 206 -15.55 8.69 -11.06
C ASP A 206 -14.59 7.53 -11.40
N ILE A 207 -13.94 6.98 -10.37
CA ILE A 207 -13.08 5.80 -10.45
C ILE A 207 -13.43 4.91 -9.27
N LYS A 208 -13.89 3.68 -9.53
CA LYS A 208 -14.26 2.71 -8.50
C LYS A 208 -13.50 1.40 -8.63
N ILE A 209 -13.40 0.69 -7.53
CA ILE A 209 -12.76 -0.63 -7.46
C ILE A 209 -13.85 -1.68 -7.68
N ALA A 210 -13.68 -2.54 -8.68
CA ALA A 210 -14.43 -3.77 -8.81
C ALA A 210 -13.50 -4.91 -8.38
N ALA A 211 -13.69 -5.43 -7.17
CA ALA A 211 -13.06 -6.63 -6.68
C ALA A 211 -14.15 -7.71 -6.55
N GLU A 212 -13.81 -8.97 -6.77
CA GLU A 212 -14.69 -10.05 -6.37
C GLU A 212 -14.86 -9.96 -4.84
N ALA A 213 -16.11 -9.81 -4.40
CA ALA A 213 -16.42 -9.85 -2.98
C ALA A 213 -16.13 -11.28 -2.50
N GLU A 214 -15.02 -11.51 -1.81
CA GLU A 214 -14.94 -12.67 -0.95
C GLU A 214 -16.05 -12.52 0.08
N GLU A 215 -16.98 -13.47 0.13
CA GLU A 215 -17.94 -13.62 1.21
C GLU A 215 -17.15 -13.83 2.51
N VAL A 216 -16.87 -12.76 3.19
CA VAL A 216 -16.33 -12.82 4.54
C VAL A 216 -17.51 -12.84 5.49
N ASP A 217 -17.71 -13.99 6.13
CA ASP A 217 -18.68 -14.18 7.20
C ASP A 217 -18.51 -13.04 8.24
N GLY A 218 -19.38 -12.01 8.16
CA GLY A 218 -19.52 -10.92 9.14
C GLY A 218 -18.38 -9.89 9.22
N GLY A 219 -17.43 -9.85 8.31
CA GLY A 219 -16.32 -8.91 8.30
C GLY A 219 -16.30 -7.99 7.07
N LYS A 220 -15.82 -6.77 7.25
CA LYS A 220 -15.56 -5.81 6.17
C LYS A 220 -14.70 -6.47 5.07
N PRO A 221 -14.91 -6.14 3.76
CA PRO A 221 -14.07 -6.68 2.69
C PRO A 221 -12.58 -6.45 3.03
N LYS A 222 -11.80 -7.53 2.95
CA LYS A 222 -10.35 -7.44 3.07
C LYS A 222 -9.79 -6.69 1.86
N ILE A 223 -8.96 -5.73 2.12
CA ILE A 223 -8.08 -5.10 1.15
C ILE A 223 -6.73 -4.95 1.79
#